data_4f8f20ddd5f1c35d2c4f72eddd678c68
#
_entry.id   4f8f20ddd5f1c35d2c4f72eddd678c68
#
_cell.length_a   1.000
_cell.length_b   1.000
_cell.length_c   1.000
_cell.angle_alpha   90.00
_cell.angle_beta   90.00
_cell.angle_gamma   90.00
#
_symmetry.space_group_name_H-M   'P 1'
#
loop_
_entity.id
_entity.type
_entity.pdbx_description
1 polymer ?
#
loop_
_entity_poly.entity_id
_entity_poly.type
_entity_poly.pdbx_seq_one_letter_code
_entity_poly.pdbx_strand_id
1 'polypeptide(L)'
;MLYSGYEIVEITKRISNHRISLWLLLICASVMILIGHGSIEVLDRDEARFAQASKQMVQTADIITVRFQEELRAKKPIGIYWLQSASASLFGSDKISSYRFPSLLGYILNIVLSFLFVKNLWPDSGHLQQIVPSSLLACSLIILAEAHIAKTDSILLSLILAQQFSLWLCYKNRFNINASSATKWFWISMAFAILVKGPIAPFLAFVTIFGLIIIDRDWSWLKRLNFLSGLLIIGIICLPWVLAVSFATEGVFLSKAIQTDFLPKLI
;
A
#
# COMPACT_ATOMS: atom_id res chain seq x y z
N MET A 1 14.41 -37.69 -18.02
CA MET A 1 14.37 -36.79 -19.18
C MET A 1 15.28 -35.60 -18.84
N LEU A 2 16.47 -35.55 -19.42
CA LEU A 2 17.45 -34.48 -19.24
C LEU A 2 17.00 -33.31 -20.14
N TYR A 3 16.68 -32.18 -19.55
CA TYR A 3 16.51 -30.93 -20.31
C TYR A 3 17.76 -30.69 -21.12
N SER A 4 17.62 -30.42 -22.41
CA SER A 4 18.77 -30.17 -23.26
C SER A 4 19.49 -28.91 -22.77
N GLY A 5 20.82 -28.88 -22.84
CA GLY A 5 21.62 -27.72 -22.39
C GLY A 5 21.18 -26.40 -23.03
N TYR A 6 20.54 -26.46 -24.20
CA TYR A 6 19.94 -25.30 -24.89
C TYR A 6 18.76 -24.71 -24.16
N GLU A 7 17.84 -25.52 -23.60
CA GLU A 7 16.69 -25.02 -22.83
C GLU A 7 17.12 -24.35 -21.52
N ILE A 8 18.15 -24.90 -20.85
CA ILE A 8 18.69 -24.31 -19.64
C ILE A 8 19.29 -22.92 -19.90
N VAL A 9 20.06 -22.79 -21.00
CA VAL A 9 20.67 -21.51 -21.41
C VAL A 9 19.59 -20.49 -21.78
N GLU A 10 18.53 -20.89 -22.46
CA GLU A 10 17.45 -20.02 -22.87
C GLU A 10 16.60 -19.57 -21.66
N ILE A 11 16.31 -20.46 -20.71
CA ILE A 11 15.65 -20.16 -19.44
C ILE A 11 16.49 -19.18 -18.61
N THR A 12 17.80 -19.42 -18.50
CA THR A 12 18.71 -18.56 -17.74
C THR A 12 18.81 -17.16 -18.35
N LYS A 13 18.89 -17.07 -19.67
CA LYS A 13 18.90 -15.81 -20.43
C LYS A 13 17.58 -15.05 -20.31
N ARG A 14 16.46 -15.76 -20.30
CA ARG A 14 15.11 -15.20 -20.09
C ARG A 14 14.95 -14.64 -18.68
N ILE A 15 15.39 -15.35 -17.65
CA ILE A 15 15.36 -14.90 -16.25
C ILE A 15 16.29 -13.70 -16.04
N SER A 16 17.49 -13.72 -16.63
CA SER A 16 18.44 -12.60 -16.57
C SER A 16 17.84 -11.32 -17.18
N ASN A 17 17.25 -11.39 -18.36
CA ASN A 17 16.66 -10.24 -19.03
C ASN A 17 15.51 -9.61 -18.22
N HIS A 18 14.66 -10.41 -17.57
CA HIS A 18 13.58 -9.90 -16.71
C HIS A 18 14.09 -9.10 -15.51
N ARG A 19 15.16 -9.61 -14.88
CA ARG A 19 15.75 -8.90 -13.72
C ARG A 19 16.39 -7.59 -14.14
N ILE A 20 17.19 -7.60 -15.20
CA ILE A 20 17.88 -6.41 -15.72
C ILE A 20 16.87 -5.31 -16.07
N SER A 21 15.77 -5.64 -16.76
CA SER A 21 14.77 -4.63 -17.15
C SER A 21 14.01 -4.06 -15.94
N LEU A 22 13.71 -4.89 -14.95
CA LEU A 22 13.11 -4.38 -13.71
C LEU A 22 14.06 -3.43 -12.98
N TRP A 23 15.35 -3.79 -12.87
CA TRP A 23 16.35 -2.92 -12.25
C TRP A 23 16.53 -1.61 -13.01
N LEU A 24 16.59 -1.64 -14.34
CA LEU A 24 16.64 -0.43 -15.17
C LEU A 24 15.40 0.45 -14.96
N LEU A 25 14.22 -0.15 -14.94
CA LEU A 25 12.97 0.58 -14.65
C LEU A 25 13.01 1.22 -13.26
N LEU A 26 13.45 0.49 -12.24
CA LEU A 26 13.54 1.01 -10.89
C LEU A 26 14.59 2.13 -10.77
N ILE A 27 15.73 2.02 -11.44
CA ILE A 27 16.74 3.07 -11.47
C ILE A 27 16.18 4.33 -12.15
N CYS A 28 15.58 4.20 -13.33
CA CYS A 28 14.97 5.32 -14.02
C CYS A 28 13.85 5.97 -13.19
N ALA A 29 12.96 5.17 -12.59
CA ALA A 29 11.90 5.63 -11.72
C ALA A 29 12.45 6.35 -10.48
N SER A 30 13.51 5.81 -9.86
CA SER A 30 14.18 6.44 -8.71
C SER A 30 14.80 7.78 -9.09
N VAL A 31 15.44 7.88 -10.26
CA VAL A 31 15.98 9.16 -10.75
C VAL A 31 14.85 10.17 -10.97
N MET A 32 13.76 9.76 -11.61
CA MET A 32 12.61 10.64 -11.85
C MET A 32 12.01 11.19 -10.55
N ILE A 33 11.82 10.35 -9.54
CA ILE A 33 11.20 10.76 -8.28
C ILE A 33 12.15 11.58 -7.40
N LEU A 34 13.45 11.37 -7.48
CA LEU A 34 14.42 12.15 -6.70
C LEU A 34 14.57 13.59 -7.22
N ILE A 35 14.31 13.82 -8.52
CA ILE A 35 14.28 15.16 -9.09
C ILE A 35 13.12 15.94 -8.46
N GLY A 36 13.42 17.01 -7.75
CA GLY A 36 12.40 17.85 -7.11
C GLY A 36 11.89 17.36 -5.75
N HIS A 37 12.21 16.13 -5.30
CA HIS A 37 11.66 15.53 -4.07
C HIS A 37 11.81 16.43 -2.83
N GLY A 38 12.92 17.13 -2.68
CA GLY A 38 13.17 18.03 -1.56
C GLY A 38 13.07 19.52 -1.91
N SER A 39 13.02 19.90 -3.21
CA SER A 39 13.06 21.29 -3.67
C SER A 39 11.70 21.83 -4.12
N ILE A 40 10.75 20.96 -4.47
CA ILE A 40 9.38 21.39 -4.80
C ILE A 40 8.73 21.93 -3.53
N GLU A 41 8.24 23.16 -3.58
CA GLU A 41 7.51 23.79 -2.47
C GLU A 41 6.22 23.04 -2.14
N VAL A 42 5.74 23.20 -0.90
CA VAL A 42 4.49 22.61 -0.43
C VAL A 42 3.34 23.47 -0.94
N LEU A 43 2.77 23.11 -2.07
CA LEU A 43 1.64 23.82 -2.70
C LEU A 43 0.29 23.23 -2.27
N ASP A 44 0.27 21.95 -1.94
CA ASP A 44 -0.95 21.25 -1.56
C ASP A 44 -1.27 21.46 -0.08
N ARG A 45 -2.49 21.96 0.19
CA ARG A 45 -2.98 22.23 1.54
C ARG A 45 -3.03 20.96 2.41
N ASP A 46 -3.36 19.82 1.82
CA ASP A 46 -3.42 18.55 2.57
C ASP A 46 -2.03 18.03 2.86
N GLU A 47 -1.05 18.18 1.95
CA GLU A 47 0.36 17.88 2.22
C GLU A 47 0.87 18.65 3.45
N ALA A 48 0.64 19.98 3.46
CA ALA A 48 1.04 20.82 4.59
C ALA A 48 0.46 20.32 5.92
N ARG A 49 -0.80 19.90 5.91
CA ARG A 49 -1.50 19.40 7.10
C ARG A 49 -0.97 18.04 7.57
N PHE A 50 -0.64 17.14 6.65
CA PHE A 50 -0.06 15.84 6.98
C PHE A 50 1.36 16.02 7.55
N ALA A 51 2.20 16.78 6.87
CA ALA A 51 3.56 17.06 7.32
C ALA A 51 3.59 17.77 8.69
N GLN A 52 2.75 18.78 8.89
CA GLN A 52 2.68 19.51 10.17
C GLN A 52 2.19 18.61 11.31
N ALA A 53 1.16 17.80 11.10
CA ALA A 53 0.67 16.88 12.12
C ALA A 53 1.73 15.82 12.48
N SER A 54 2.45 15.28 11.49
CA SER A 54 3.54 14.34 11.72
C SER A 54 4.75 15.02 12.39
N LYS A 55 5.06 16.27 12.05
CA LYS A 55 6.10 17.07 12.75
C LYS A 55 5.74 17.26 14.21
N GLN A 56 4.50 17.62 14.49
CA GLN A 56 4.02 17.78 15.85
C GLN A 56 4.09 16.48 16.65
N MET A 57 3.73 15.35 16.02
CA MET A 57 3.87 14.01 16.62
C MET A 57 5.33 13.71 17.03
N VAL A 58 6.31 14.07 16.21
CA VAL A 58 7.76 13.92 16.54
C VAL A 58 8.14 14.84 17.71
N GLN A 59 7.69 16.10 17.70
CA GLN A 59 8.03 17.08 18.71
C GLN A 59 7.43 16.78 20.09
N THR A 60 6.20 16.26 20.12
CA THR A 60 5.49 15.96 21.37
C THR A 60 5.70 14.53 21.86
N ALA A 61 6.30 13.66 21.04
CA ALA A 61 6.39 12.21 21.25
C ALA A 61 5.01 11.52 21.47
N ASP A 62 3.91 12.17 21.10
CA ASP A 62 2.57 11.59 21.15
C ASP A 62 2.32 10.78 19.89
N ILE A 63 2.54 9.47 19.97
CA ILE A 63 2.35 8.52 18.88
C ILE A 63 0.91 7.95 18.80
N ILE A 64 0.02 8.39 19.66
CA ILE A 64 -1.36 7.87 19.76
C ILE A 64 -2.34 8.84 19.13
N THR A 65 -2.28 10.14 19.50
CA THR A 65 -3.24 11.14 19.04
C THR A 65 -2.67 11.93 17.86
N VAL A 66 -3.52 12.16 16.86
CA VAL A 66 -3.15 13.02 15.73
C VAL A 66 -3.66 14.42 16.00
N ARG A 67 -2.77 15.39 16.10
CA ARG A 67 -3.10 16.78 16.27
C ARG A 67 -2.60 17.63 15.11
N PHE A 68 -3.36 18.68 14.80
CA PHE A 68 -2.93 19.73 13.90
C PHE A 68 -3.07 21.05 14.64
N GLN A 69 -1.96 21.62 15.04
CA GLN A 69 -1.90 22.70 16.01
C GLN A 69 -2.57 22.26 17.34
N GLU A 70 -3.56 22.96 17.84
CA GLU A 70 -4.25 22.61 19.09
C GLU A 70 -5.43 21.66 18.88
N GLU A 71 -5.87 21.48 17.64
CA GLU A 71 -7.05 20.68 17.34
C GLU A 71 -6.75 19.20 17.11
N LEU A 72 -7.65 18.33 17.59
CA LEU A 72 -7.64 16.91 17.29
C LEU A 72 -8.01 16.68 15.81
N ARG A 73 -7.09 16.08 15.05
CA ARG A 73 -7.28 15.78 13.63
C ARG A 73 -7.79 14.35 13.41
N ALA A 74 -9.11 14.19 13.37
CA ALA A 74 -9.77 12.89 13.23
C ALA A 74 -10.15 12.53 11.77
N LYS A 75 -9.46 13.10 10.76
CA LYS A 75 -9.79 12.88 9.34
C LYS A 75 -9.22 11.60 8.73
N LYS A 76 -8.12 11.11 9.27
CA LYS A 76 -7.44 9.89 8.79
C LYS A 76 -6.91 9.09 9.97
N PRO A 77 -6.83 7.75 9.83
CA PRO A 77 -6.17 6.90 10.82
C PRO A 77 -4.67 7.18 10.93
N ILE A 78 -4.04 6.56 11.92
CA ILE A 78 -2.67 6.88 12.36
C ILE A 78 -1.56 6.47 11.38
N GLY A 79 -1.79 5.47 10.51
CA GLY A 79 -0.73 4.76 9.78
C GLY A 79 0.22 5.65 8.99
N ILE A 80 -0.31 6.64 8.26
CA ILE A 80 0.55 7.56 7.50
C ILE A 80 1.39 8.47 8.42
N TYR A 81 0.83 8.91 9.55
CA TYR A 81 1.53 9.76 10.50
C TYR A 81 2.69 9.00 11.16
N TRP A 82 2.52 7.73 11.50
CA TRP A 82 3.62 6.89 11.99
C TRP A 82 4.75 6.77 10.97
N LEU A 83 4.43 6.51 9.70
CA LEU A 83 5.43 6.40 8.65
C LEU A 83 6.19 7.72 8.43
N GLN A 84 5.47 8.84 8.39
CA GLN A 84 6.07 10.17 8.21
C GLN A 84 6.89 10.57 9.44
N SER A 85 6.39 10.33 10.64
CA SER A 85 7.12 10.65 11.88
C SER A 85 8.38 9.80 12.04
N ALA A 86 8.31 8.50 11.74
CA ALA A 86 9.48 7.63 11.74
C ALA A 86 10.54 8.12 10.73
N SER A 87 10.11 8.46 9.52
CA SER A 87 11.01 9.02 8.51
C SER A 87 11.60 10.36 8.92
N ALA A 88 10.80 11.27 9.49
CA ALA A 88 11.25 12.57 9.95
C ALA A 88 12.23 12.46 11.13
N SER A 89 12.05 11.48 12.00
CA SER A 89 12.98 11.18 13.09
C SER A 89 14.34 10.67 12.58
N LEU A 90 14.36 9.98 11.43
CA LEU A 90 15.61 9.46 10.84
C LEU A 90 16.35 10.48 9.96
N PHE A 91 15.60 11.25 9.15
CA PHE A 91 16.18 12.11 8.10
C PHE A 91 16.12 13.62 8.44
N GLY A 92 15.53 13.97 9.57
CA GLY A 92 15.40 15.34 10.06
C GLY A 92 13.97 15.89 9.88
N SER A 93 13.43 16.45 10.97
CA SER A 93 12.04 16.93 11.06
C SER A 93 11.81 18.30 10.38
N ASP A 94 12.86 18.98 9.95
CA ASP A 94 12.74 20.30 9.31
C ASP A 94 12.74 20.25 7.78
N LYS A 95 12.92 19.06 7.20
CA LYS A 95 12.96 18.83 5.77
C LYS A 95 11.63 18.22 5.28
N ILE A 96 10.99 18.84 4.28
CA ILE A 96 9.77 18.28 3.68
C ILE A 96 10.02 16.92 3.04
N SER A 97 11.22 16.67 2.49
CA SER A 97 11.61 15.39 1.91
C SER A 97 11.48 14.23 2.89
N SER A 98 11.68 14.46 4.19
CA SER A 98 11.51 13.43 5.22
C SER A 98 10.04 12.96 5.32
N TYR A 99 9.09 13.86 5.17
CA TYR A 99 7.65 13.52 5.18
C TYR A 99 7.17 12.94 3.85
N ARG A 100 7.85 13.24 2.74
CA ARG A 100 7.59 12.67 1.40
C ARG A 100 8.19 11.27 1.23
N PHE A 101 9.19 10.91 2.02
CA PHE A 101 9.91 9.63 1.89
C PHE A 101 8.99 8.40 1.91
N PRO A 102 7.94 8.28 2.75
CA PRO A 102 6.98 7.19 2.65
C PRO A 102 6.28 7.12 1.28
N SER A 103 5.94 8.27 0.70
CA SER A 103 5.32 8.31 -0.64
C SER A 103 6.27 7.81 -1.73
N LEU A 104 7.57 8.15 -1.62
CA LEU A 104 8.64 7.63 -2.49
C LEU A 104 8.75 6.10 -2.37
N LEU A 105 8.80 5.58 -1.15
CA LEU A 105 8.82 4.12 -0.93
C LEU A 105 7.59 3.44 -1.52
N GLY A 106 6.41 4.04 -1.32
CA GLY A 106 5.16 3.58 -1.91
C GLY A 106 5.24 3.51 -3.44
N TYR A 107 5.79 4.53 -4.08
CA TYR A 107 5.97 4.56 -5.52
C TYR A 107 6.85 3.41 -6.03
N ILE A 108 7.99 3.17 -5.40
CA ILE A 108 8.88 2.06 -5.75
C ILE A 108 8.20 0.70 -5.54
N LEU A 109 7.50 0.55 -4.41
CA LEU A 109 6.73 -0.67 -4.12
C LEU A 109 5.61 -0.91 -5.14
N ASN A 110 4.94 0.14 -5.60
CA ASN A 110 3.90 0.06 -6.63
C ASN A 110 4.43 -0.53 -7.93
N ILE A 111 5.62 -0.11 -8.37
CA ILE A 111 6.28 -0.64 -9.58
C ILE A 111 6.62 -2.12 -9.38
N VAL A 112 7.26 -2.48 -8.27
CA VAL A 112 7.65 -3.86 -7.96
C VAL A 112 6.43 -4.77 -7.87
N LEU A 113 5.41 -4.37 -7.10
CA LEU A 113 4.18 -5.16 -6.92
C LEU A 113 3.40 -5.32 -8.22
N SER A 114 3.30 -4.27 -9.03
CA SER A 114 2.68 -4.33 -10.36
C SER A 114 3.40 -5.35 -11.24
N PHE A 115 4.74 -5.28 -11.31
CA PHE A 115 5.53 -6.25 -12.08
C PHE A 115 5.33 -7.69 -11.60
N LEU A 116 5.40 -7.92 -10.29
CA LEU A 116 5.20 -9.25 -9.71
C LEU A 116 3.79 -9.77 -9.96
N PHE A 117 2.79 -8.91 -9.88
CA PHE A 117 1.41 -9.28 -10.12
C PHE A 117 1.19 -9.68 -11.59
N VAL A 118 1.63 -8.85 -12.53
CA VAL A 118 1.50 -9.12 -13.97
C VAL A 118 2.24 -10.40 -14.36
N LYS A 119 3.47 -10.59 -13.85
CA LYS A 119 4.26 -11.80 -14.07
C LYS A 119 3.55 -13.07 -13.58
N ASN A 120 2.82 -13.00 -12.46
CA ASN A 120 2.06 -14.13 -11.94
C ASN A 120 0.71 -14.31 -12.65
N LEU A 121 0.13 -13.24 -13.18
CA LEU A 121 -1.12 -13.27 -13.93
C LEU A 121 -0.92 -13.92 -15.30
N TRP A 122 0.15 -13.55 -16.00
CA TRP A 122 0.51 -14.05 -17.33
C TRP A 122 1.95 -14.62 -17.36
N PRO A 123 2.19 -15.80 -16.77
CA PRO A 123 3.55 -16.34 -16.63
C PRO A 123 4.19 -16.70 -17.99
N ASP A 124 3.37 -17.07 -18.97
CA ASP A 124 3.83 -17.47 -20.31
C ASP A 124 3.93 -16.30 -21.30
N SER A 125 3.62 -15.09 -20.86
CA SER A 125 3.71 -13.89 -21.68
C SER A 125 5.16 -13.49 -21.94
N GLY A 126 5.42 -12.80 -23.05
CA GLY A 126 6.72 -12.27 -23.38
C GLY A 126 7.21 -11.23 -22.37
N HIS A 127 8.53 -11.04 -22.33
CA HIS A 127 9.17 -10.09 -21.39
C HIS A 127 8.57 -8.68 -21.45
N LEU A 128 8.35 -8.15 -22.66
CA LEU A 128 7.73 -6.83 -22.84
C LEU A 128 6.32 -6.75 -22.25
N GLN A 129 5.51 -7.79 -22.42
CA GLN A 129 4.15 -7.82 -21.87
C GLN A 129 4.13 -7.79 -20.34
N GLN A 130 5.18 -8.30 -19.69
CA GLN A 130 5.30 -8.29 -18.23
C GLN A 130 5.81 -6.96 -17.67
N ILE A 131 6.70 -6.26 -18.40
CA ILE A 131 7.31 -5.01 -17.92
C ILE A 131 6.48 -3.76 -18.27
N VAL A 132 5.79 -3.75 -19.42
CA VAL A 132 5.04 -2.58 -19.91
C VAL A 132 4.02 -2.05 -18.89
N PRO A 133 3.17 -2.86 -18.23
CA PRO A 133 2.22 -2.32 -17.25
C PRO A 133 2.87 -1.58 -16.09
N SER A 134 4.00 -2.11 -15.58
CA SER A 134 4.76 -1.46 -14.52
C SER A 134 5.46 -0.18 -14.99
N SER A 135 5.91 -0.14 -16.25
CA SER A 135 6.47 1.06 -16.86
C SER A 135 5.41 2.14 -17.07
N LEU A 136 4.22 1.76 -17.54
CA LEU A 136 3.10 2.69 -17.66
C LEU A 136 2.68 3.27 -16.31
N LEU A 137 2.67 2.45 -15.27
CA LEU A 137 2.40 2.91 -13.91
C LEU A 137 3.49 3.88 -13.44
N ALA A 138 4.76 3.56 -13.65
CA ALA A 138 5.89 4.42 -13.27
C ALA A 138 5.87 5.77 -13.98
N CYS A 139 5.47 5.82 -15.25
CA CYS A 139 5.37 7.04 -16.06
C CYS A 139 4.04 7.78 -15.92
N SER A 140 3.08 7.25 -15.15
CA SER A 140 1.79 7.89 -14.94
C SER A 140 1.96 9.18 -14.16
N LEU A 141 1.52 10.31 -14.76
CA LEU A 141 1.65 11.65 -14.17
C LEU A 141 1.00 11.74 -12.78
N ILE A 142 -0.16 11.11 -12.60
CA ILE A 142 -0.85 11.12 -11.31
C ILE A 142 -0.08 10.33 -10.25
N ILE A 143 0.45 9.16 -10.60
CA ILE A 143 1.23 8.34 -9.67
C ILE A 143 2.54 9.05 -9.30
N LEU A 144 3.19 9.67 -10.28
CA LEU A 144 4.41 10.43 -10.07
C LEU A 144 4.16 11.69 -9.21
N ALA A 145 3.06 12.40 -9.44
CA ALA A 145 2.66 13.56 -8.62
C ALA A 145 2.40 13.15 -7.17
N GLU A 146 1.61 12.08 -6.94
CA GLU A 146 1.32 11.58 -5.60
C GLU A 146 2.58 11.04 -4.87
N ALA A 147 3.59 10.61 -5.62
CA ALA A 147 4.87 10.19 -5.04
C ALA A 147 5.72 11.38 -4.55
N HIS A 148 5.52 12.58 -5.10
CA HIS A 148 6.19 13.81 -4.66
C HIS A 148 5.48 14.54 -3.52
N ILE A 149 4.33 14.06 -3.08
CA ILE A 149 3.49 14.72 -2.07
C ILE A 149 3.43 13.85 -0.81
N ALA A 150 3.56 14.47 0.37
CA ALA A 150 3.49 13.77 1.66
C ALA A 150 2.04 13.43 2.04
N LYS A 151 1.43 12.47 1.31
CA LYS A 151 0.05 12.00 1.50
C LYS A 151 -0.06 10.49 1.66
N THR A 152 -1.30 10.01 1.77
CA THR A 152 -1.63 8.59 1.98
C THR A 152 -1.59 7.75 0.71
N ASP A 153 -1.74 8.36 -0.49
CA ASP A 153 -2.22 7.68 -1.68
C ASP A 153 -1.19 6.71 -2.27
N SER A 154 0.08 7.09 -2.30
CA SER A 154 1.16 6.24 -2.80
C SER A 154 1.34 4.96 -1.97
N ILE A 155 1.33 5.07 -0.62
CA ILE A 155 1.39 3.93 0.30
C ILE A 155 0.12 3.09 0.23
N LEU A 156 -1.05 3.73 0.19
CA LEU A 156 -2.32 3.03 0.07
C LEU A 156 -2.37 2.16 -1.19
N LEU A 157 -1.92 2.69 -2.32
CA LEU A 157 -1.87 1.94 -3.59
C LEU A 157 -0.97 0.70 -3.46
N SER A 158 0.19 0.82 -2.79
CA SER A 158 1.07 -0.33 -2.53
C SER A 158 0.38 -1.42 -1.71
N LEU A 159 -0.32 -1.02 -0.66
CA LEU A 159 -1.04 -1.95 0.21
C LEU A 159 -2.22 -2.61 -0.54
N ILE A 160 -2.93 -1.87 -1.38
CA ILE A 160 -4.00 -2.41 -2.22
C ILE A 160 -3.42 -3.36 -3.27
N LEU A 161 -2.31 -3.02 -3.94
CA LEU A 161 -1.66 -3.93 -4.90
C LEU A 161 -1.19 -5.22 -4.22
N ALA A 162 -0.58 -5.12 -3.04
CA ALA A 162 -0.19 -6.30 -2.25
C ALA A 162 -1.39 -7.15 -1.86
N GLN A 163 -2.49 -6.53 -1.44
CA GLN A 163 -3.75 -7.19 -1.10
C GLN A 163 -4.35 -7.90 -2.32
N GLN A 164 -4.49 -7.22 -3.45
CA GLN A 164 -5.08 -7.77 -4.67
C GLN A 164 -4.20 -8.88 -5.27
N PHE A 165 -2.88 -8.71 -5.24
CA PHE A 165 -1.95 -9.76 -5.64
C PHE A 165 -2.07 -11.01 -4.75
N SER A 166 -2.15 -10.82 -3.44
CA SER A 166 -2.34 -11.92 -2.50
C SER A 166 -3.71 -12.60 -2.68
N LEU A 167 -4.77 -11.84 -2.93
CA LEU A 167 -6.09 -12.35 -3.27
C LEU A 167 -6.06 -13.19 -4.54
N TRP A 168 -5.37 -12.70 -5.58
CA TRP A 168 -5.14 -13.45 -6.81
C TRP A 168 -4.42 -14.77 -6.57
N LEU A 169 -3.38 -14.79 -5.73
CA LEU A 169 -2.67 -16.02 -5.40
C LEU A 169 -3.57 -17.01 -4.64
N CYS A 170 -4.42 -16.54 -3.74
CA CYS A 170 -5.42 -17.37 -3.05
C CYS A 170 -6.42 -17.97 -4.06
N TYR A 171 -6.91 -17.16 -4.98
CA TYR A 171 -7.85 -17.58 -6.00
C TYR A 171 -7.22 -18.55 -7.02
N LYS A 172 -6.02 -18.24 -7.55
CA LYS A 172 -5.27 -19.10 -8.48
C LYS A 172 -4.98 -20.48 -7.88
N ASN A 173 -4.60 -20.51 -6.61
CA ASN A 173 -4.25 -21.74 -5.90
C ASN A 173 -5.43 -22.34 -5.11
N ARG A 174 -6.68 -22.05 -5.50
CA ARG A 174 -7.88 -22.46 -4.76
C ARG A 174 -8.02 -23.99 -4.56
N PHE A 175 -7.38 -24.78 -5.40
CA PHE A 175 -7.34 -26.25 -5.30
C PHE A 175 -6.10 -26.80 -4.56
N ASN A 176 -5.12 -25.97 -4.19
CA ASN A 176 -3.88 -26.40 -3.55
C ASN A 176 -3.87 -26.05 -2.05
N ILE A 177 -3.57 -27.03 -1.19
CA ILE A 177 -3.67 -26.92 0.28
C ILE A 177 -2.60 -25.96 0.87
N ASN A 178 -1.47 -25.73 0.20
CA ASN A 178 -0.30 -25.03 0.75
C ASN A 178 -0.28 -23.50 0.57
N ALA A 179 -1.40 -22.85 0.26
CA ALA A 179 -1.45 -21.41 -0.02
C ALA A 179 -1.56 -20.50 1.23
N SER A 180 -1.12 -20.95 2.40
CA SER A 180 -1.36 -20.23 3.67
C SER A 180 -0.65 -18.88 3.79
N SER A 181 0.49 -18.66 3.12
CA SER A 181 1.22 -17.39 3.17
C SER A 181 0.49 -16.26 2.42
N ALA A 182 -0.11 -16.54 1.27
CA ALA A 182 -0.87 -15.55 0.51
C ALA A 182 -2.08 -15.01 1.30
N THR A 183 -2.78 -15.91 2.01
CA THR A 183 -3.90 -15.53 2.90
C THR A 183 -3.45 -14.57 3.99
N LYS A 184 -2.31 -14.83 4.64
CA LYS A 184 -1.77 -13.94 5.67
C LYS A 184 -1.42 -12.57 5.10
N TRP A 185 -0.73 -12.50 3.95
CA TRP A 185 -0.39 -11.24 3.31
C TRP A 185 -1.62 -10.45 2.84
N PHE A 186 -2.68 -11.13 2.38
CA PHE A 186 -3.96 -10.48 2.08
C PHE A 186 -4.51 -9.72 3.28
N TRP A 187 -4.57 -10.37 4.45
CA TRP A 187 -5.12 -9.75 5.65
C TRP A 187 -4.18 -8.71 6.29
N ILE A 188 -2.86 -8.94 6.26
CA ILE A 188 -1.86 -7.99 6.76
C ILE A 188 -1.91 -6.69 5.94
N SER A 189 -1.87 -6.78 4.62
CA SER A 189 -1.93 -5.59 3.76
C SER A 189 -3.27 -4.86 3.91
N MET A 190 -4.38 -5.58 4.07
CA MET A 190 -5.68 -4.99 4.38
C MET A 190 -5.66 -4.24 5.72
N ALA A 191 -5.11 -4.83 6.78
CA ALA A 191 -5.05 -4.21 8.09
C ALA A 191 -4.23 -2.91 8.08
N PHE A 192 -3.05 -2.93 7.45
CA PHE A 192 -2.26 -1.70 7.30
C PHE A 192 -2.95 -0.67 6.41
N ALA A 193 -3.64 -1.07 5.35
CA ALA A 193 -4.41 -0.15 4.51
C ALA A 193 -5.57 0.51 5.29
N ILE A 194 -6.22 -0.22 6.21
CA ILE A 194 -7.22 0.34 7.13
C ILE A 194 -6.58 1.42 8.01
N LEU A 195 -5.38 1.18 8.57
CA LEU A 195 -4.66 2.17 9.37
C LEU A 195 -4.18 3.38 8.55
N VAL A 196 -4.02 3.27 7.23
CA VAL A 196 -3.61 4.38 6.37
C VAL A 196 -4.79 5.23 5.91
N LYS A 197 -5.89 4.61 5.44
CA LYS A 197 -7.01 5.38 4.85
C LYS A 197 -8.40 4.77 5.10
N GLY A 198 -8.56 3.91 6.09
CA GLY A 198 -9.85 3.36 6.51
C GLY A 198 -10.41 2.31 5.52
N PRO A 199 -11.72 2.38 5.16
CA PRO A 199 -12.44 1.25 4.54
C PRO A 199 -12.19 1.03 3.05
N ILE A 200 -11.31 1.80 2.40
CA ILE A 200 -11.11 1.74 0.94
C ILE A 200 -10.61 0.35 0.50
N ALA A 201 -9.60 -0.20 1.18
CA ALA A 201 -9.04 -1.50 0.83
C ALA A 201 -10.02 -2.66 1.09
N PRO A 202 -10.74 -2.72 2.23
CA PRO A 202 -11.86 -3.65 2.43
C PRO A 202 -12.91 -3.57 1.33
N PHE A 203 -13.32 -2.36 0.93
CA PHE A 203 -14.30 -2.16 -0.12
C PHE A 203 -13.82 -2.71 -1.47
N LEU A 204 -12.59 -2.42 -1.87
CA LEU A 204 -12.01 -2.94 -3.12
C LEU A 204 -11.87 -4.47 -3.09
N ALA A 205 -11.47 -5.04 -1.95
CA ALA A 205 -11.44 -6.50 -1.79
C ALA A 205 -12.83 -7.11 -1.96
N PHE A 206 -13.84 -6.51 -1.32
CA PHE A 206 -15.23 -6.96 -1.44
C PHE A 206 -15.71 -6.93 -2.89
N VAL A 207 -15.49 -5.83 -3.62
CA VAL A 207 -15.88 -5.70 -5.04
C VAL A 207 -15.17 -6.74 -5.89
N THR A 208 -13.87 -6.97 -5.68
CA THR A 208 -13.11 -7.97 -6.44
C THR A 208 -13.61 -9.39 -6.14
N ILE A 209 -13.79 -9.74 -4.88
CA ILE A 209 -14.31 -11.06 -4.46
C ILE A 209 -15.70 -11.30 -5.04
N PHE A 210 -16.58 -10.30 -4.93
CA PHE A 210 -17.94 -10.39 -5.45
C PHE A 210 -17.96 -10.57 -6.97
N GLY A 211 -17.10 -9.81 -7.69
CA GLY A 211 -16.96 -10.00 -9.14
C GLY A 211 -16.49 -11.41 -9.54
N LEU A 212 -15.49 -11.95 -8.84
CA LEU A 212 -15.00 -13.32 -9.09
C LEU A 212 -16.08 -14.38 -8.81
N ILE A 213 -16.87 -14.20 -7.75
CA ILE A 213 -17.98 -15.11 -7.43
C ILE A 213 -19.05 -15.10 -8.54
N ILE A 214 -19.40 -13.92 -9.06
CA ILE A 214 -20.41 -13.81 -10.14
C ILE A 214 -19.91 -14.50 -11.41
N ILE A 215 -18.63 -14.29 -11.76
CA ILE A 215 -18.04 -14.85 -12.99
C ILE A 215 -17.96 -16.38 -12.92
N ASP A 216 -17.40 -16.92 -11.83
CA ASP A 216 -17.17 -18.36 -11.67
C ASP A 216 -18.40 -19.12 -11.16
N ARG A 217 -19.36 -18.41 -10.55
CA ARG A 217 -20.51 -19.00 -9.83
C ARG A 217 -20.08 -19.99 -8.74
N ASP A 218 -18.90 -19.81 -8.17
CA ASP A 218 -18.34 -20.68 -7.14
C ASP A 218 -17.90 -19.85 -5.91
N TRP A 219 -18.37 -20.26 -4.74
CA TRP A 219 -18.09 -19.65 -3.43
C TRP A 219 -17.08 -20.47 -2.61
N SER A 220 -16.79 -21.69 -3.06
CA SER A 220 -16.02 -22.67 -2.28
C SER A 220 -14.62 -22.19 -1.94
N TRP A 221 -14.01 -21.40 -2.83
CA TRP A 221 -12.67 -20.86 -2.65
C TRP A 221 -12.56 -19.81 -1.54
N LEU A 222 -13.67 -19.20 -1.11
CA LEU A 222 -13.69 -18.25 0.02
C LEU A 222 -13.18 -18.87 1.33
N LYS A 223 -13.36 -20.18 1.52
CA LYS A 223 -12.81 -20.90 2.66
C LYS A 223 -11.29 -20.73 2.78
N ARG A 224 -10.59 -20.48 1.64
CA ARG A 224 -9.15 -20.24 1.60
C ARG A 224 -8.74 -18.92 2.24
N LEU A 225 -9.62 -17.92 2.24
CA LEU A 225 -9.34 -16.64 2.87
C LEU A 225 -9.30 -16.72 4.39
N ASN A 226 -9.82 -17.79 4.99
CA ASN A 226 -9.82 -18.04 6.43
C ASN A 226 -10.20 -16.77 7.21
N PHE A 227 -11.46 -16.34 7.08
CA PHE A 227 -11.96 -15.08 7.62
C PHE A 227 -11.71 -14.92 9.13
N LEU A 228 -11.76 -16.03 9.89
CA LEU A 228 -11.51 -15.96 11.33
C LEU A 228 -10.07 -15.53 11.64
N SER A 229 -9.08 -16.15 11.00
CA SER A 229 -7.68 -15.72 11.16
C SER A 229 -7.45 -14.33 10.60
N GLY A 230 -8.17 -13.94 9.55
CA GLY A 230 -8.14 -12.60 8.98
C GLY A 230 -8.64 -11.54 9.95
N LEU A 231 -9.79 -11.75 10.57
CA LEU A 231 -10.33 -10.85 11.58
C LEU A 231 -9.39 -10.73 12.79
N LEU A 232 -8.75 -11.84 13.20
CA LEU A 232 -7.73 -11.81 14.27
C LEU A 232 -6.52 -10.95 13.85
N ILE A 233 -6.02 -11.07 12.62
CA ILE A 233 -4.91 -10.25 12.11
C ILE A 233 -5.29 -8.78 12.11
N ILE A 234 -6.47 -8.42 11.56
CA ILE A 234 -6.97 -7.03 11.58
C ILE A 234 -7.09 -6.54 13.02
N GLY A 235 -7.65 -7.36 13.91
CA GLY A 235 -7.79 -7.03 15.33
C GLY A 235 -6.44 -6.74 15.97
N ILE A 236 -5.47 -7.63 15.84
CA ILE A 236 -4.13 -7.48 16.43
C ILE A 236 -3.43 -6.19 15.92
N ILE A 237 -3.60 -5.85 14.65
CA ILE A 237 -2.92 -4.70 14.04
C ILE A 237 -3.67 -3.38 14.32
N CYS A 238 -5.00 -3.37 14.21
CA CYS A 238 -5.78 -2.13 14.28
C CYS A 238 -6.29 -1.80 15.68
N LEU A 239 -6.74 -2.80 16.46
CA LEU A 239 -7.36 -2.56 17.77
C LEU A 239 -6.44 -1.87 18.78
N PRO A 240 -5.14 -2.17 18.89
CA PRO A 240 -4.29 -1.50 19.88
C PRO A 240 -4.32 0.02 19.74
N TRP A 241 -4.23 0.52 18.49
CA TRP A 241 -4.30 1.96 18.25
C TRP A 241 -5.72 2.50 18.46
N VAL A 242 -6.75 1.81 17.96
CA VAL A 242 -8.16 2.25 18.11
C VAL A 242 -8.53 2.37 19.58
N LEU A 243 -8.14 1.41 20.40
CA LEU A 243 -8.37 1.46 21.86
C LEU A 243 -7.57 2.59 22.51
N ALA A 244 -6.25 2.69 22.19
CA ALA A 244 -5.39 3.72 22.74
C ALA A 244 -5.91 5.13 22.44
N VAL A 245 -6.29 5.43 21.19
CA VAL A 245 -6.82 6.75 20.81
C VAL A 245 -8.22 6.99 21.41
N SER A 246 -9.03 5.95 21.55
CA SER A 246 -10.34 6.07 22.19
C SER A 246 -10.21 6.45 23.67
N PHE A 247 -9.32 5.81 24.41
CA PHE A 247 -9.03 6.16 25.80
C PHE A 247 -8.37 7.56 25.92
N ALA A 248 -7.38 7.87 25.09
CA ALA A 248 -6.67 9.14 25.14
C ALA A 248 -7.53 10.35 24.78
N THR A 249 -8.63 10.15 24.05
CA THR A 249 -9.52 11.23 23.60
C THR A 249 -10.96 11.11 24.13
N GLU A 250 -11.21 10.24 25.11
CA GLU A 250 -12.54 9.99 25.67
C GLU A 250 -13.60 9.70 24.59
N GLY A 251 -13.19 8.99 23.52
CA GLY A 251 -14.05 8.65 22.38
C GLY A 251 -14.29 9.78 21.37
N VAL A 252 -13.81 10.99 21.62
CA VAL A 252 -14.01 12.16 20.73
C VAL A 252 -13.40 11.93 19.34
N PHE A 253 -12.25 11.27 19.26
CA PHE A 253 -11.61 10.97 17.96
C PHE A 253 -12.53 10.14 17.07
N LEU A 254 -13.09 9.04 17.60
CA LEU A 254 -13.93 8.13 16.81
C LEU A 254 -15.24 8.79 16.39
N SER A 255 -15.89 9.54 17.30
CA SER A 255 -17.13 10.26 16.97
C SER A 255 -16.91 11.33 15.88
N LYS A 256 -15.82 12.11 15.97
CA LYS A 256 -15.44 13.06 14.92
C LYS A 256 -15.09 12.36 13.60
N ALA A 257 -14.35 11.26 13.62
CA ALA A 257 -13.98 10.51 12.41
C ALA A 257 -15.23 9.99 11.66
N ILE A 258 -16.21 9.46 12.39
CA ILE A 258 -17.47 8.98 11.81
C ILE A 258 -18.27 10.15 11.22
N GLN A 259 -18.41 11.24 11.95
CA GLN A 259 -19.22 12.40 11.53
C GLN A 259 -18.61 13.20 10.39
N THR A 260 -17.27 13.37 10.36
CA THR A 260 -16.62 14.29 9.42
C THR A 260 -16.00 13.61 8.21
N ASP A 261 -15.63 12.32 8.29
CA ASP A 261 -14.98 11.61 7.17
C ASP A 261 -15.83 10.47 6.61
N PHE A 262 -16.62 9.77 7.43
CA PHE A 262 -17.37 8.59 7.00
C PHE A 262 -18.78 8.93 6.51
N LEU A 263 -19.60 9.59 7.32
CA LEU A 263 -20.99 9.93 6.97
C LEU A 263 -21.12 10.82 5.72
N PRO A 264 -20.32 11.91 5.54
CA PRO A 264 -20.44 12.77 4.36
C PRO A 264 -20.06 12.10 3.02
N LYS A 265 -19.45 10.92 3.06
CA LYS A 265 -19.07 10.15 1.85
C LYS A 265 -20.10 9.06 1.50
N LEU A 266 -21.06 8.80 2.38
CA LEU A 266 -22.15 7.84 2.18
C LEU A 266 -23.43 8.49 1.71
N ILE A 267 -23.56 9.80 1.91
CA ILE A 267 -24.67 10.66 1.50
C ILE A 267 -24.24 11.51 0.32
#